data_7477d88e9b1614425417adb95a541735
#
_entry.id   7477d88e9b1614425417adb95a541735
#
_cell.length_a   1.000
_cell.length_b   1.000
_cell.length_c   1.000
_cell.angle_alpha   90.00
_cell.angle_beta   90.00
_cell.angle_gamma   90.00
#
_symmetry.space_group_name_H-M   'P 1'
#
loop_
_entity.id
_entity.type
_entity.pdbx_description
1 polymer ?
#
loop_
_entity_poly.entity_id
_entity_poly.type
_entity_poly.pdbx_seq_one_letter_code
_entity_poly.pdbx_strand_id
1 'polypeptide(L)'
;MSNKIFTHSLPMRYADFPTLVDALDYAALSSAGMNFYDRRCQLEDQLEYQTLKARAEAGAKRLLSLNLKKGDRVALIAETSSGFVEAFFSCQYAGLVAVPLAIPMGVGQRDSWSAKLQGLLASCQPAA
;
A
#
# COMPACT_ATOMS: atom_id res chain seq x y z
N MET A 1 20.54 -11.68 6.32
CA MET A 1 19.89 -11.20 5.10
C MET A 1 20.91 -10.44 4.26
N SER A 2 21.02 -10.75 3.01
CA SER A 2 21.87 -9.97 2.09
C SER A 2 21.20 -8.59 1.91
N ASN A 3 21.90 -7.54 2.29
CA ASN A 3 21.44 -6.16 2.08
C ASN A 3 21.52 -5.86 0.58
N LYS A 4 20.43 -6.09 -0.15
CA LYS A 4 20.38 -5.83 -1.58
C LYS A 4 20.33 -4.31 -1.79
N ILE A 5 21.40 -3.75 -2.30
CA ILE A 5 21.41 -2.35 -2.70
C ILE A 5 20.66 -2.28 -4.04
N PHE A 6 19.50 -1.63 -4.01
CA PHE A 6 18.77 -1.36 -5.25
C PHE A 6 19.53 -0.33 -6.08
N THR A 7 19.95 -0.70 -7.26
CA THR A 7 20.63 0.19 -8.19
C THR A 7 19.64 0.69 -9.23
N HIS A 8 19.52 2.01 -9.34
CA HIS A 8 18.72 2.64 -10.39
C HIS A 8 19.38 2.45 -11.75
N SER A 9 18.76 1.66 -12.61
CA SER A 9 19.15 1.51 -14.01
C SER A 9 18.32 2.37 -14.96
N LEU A 10 17.27 3.03 -14.47
CA LEU A 10 16.39 3.88 -15.26
C LEU A 10 16.88 5.33 -15.29
N PRO A 11 16.66 6.06 -16.41
CA PRO A 11 16.90 7.49 -16.47
C PRO A 11 16.11 8.22 -15.38
N MET A 12 16.71 9.29 -14.84
CA MET A 12 16.00 10.18 -13.93
C MET A 12 14.83 10.82 -14.69
N ARG A 13 13.66 10.81 -14.06
CA ARG A 13 12.44 11.39 -14.59
C ARG A 13 11.77 12.25 -13.53
N TYR A 14 11.18 13.37 -13.94
CA TYR A 14 10.32 14.16 -13.06
C TYR A 14 9.07 13.34 -12.67
N ALA A 15 8.52 13.59 -11.49
CA ALA A 15 7.30 12.94 -11.02
C ALA A 15 6.04 13.51 -11.72
N ASP A 16 6.03 13.46 -13.05
CA ASP A 16 5.00 13.98 -13.95
C ASP A 16 4.08 12.88 -14.51
N PHE A 17 3.96 11.77 -13.79
CA PHE A 17 3.08 10.67 -14.17
C PHE A 17 1.61 11.03 -13.95
N PRO A 18 0.70 10.65 -14.86
CA PRO A 18 -0.73 10.90 -14.71
C PRO A 18 -1.34 10.22 -13.49
N THR A 19 -0.84 9.03 -13.13
CA THR A 19 -1.32 8.23 -12.01
C THR A 19 -0.17 7.57 -11.24
N LEU A 20 -0.46 7.11 -10.02
CA LEU A 20 0.48 6.29 -9.25
C LEU A 20 0.75 4.92 -9.90
N VAL A 21 -0.21 4.40 -10.65
CA VAL A 21 -0.03 3.16 -11.43
C VAL A 21 1.04 3.35 -12.49
N ASP A 22 0.97 4.44 -13.27
CA ASP A 22 1.99 4.75 -14.29
C ASP A 22 3.38 4.94 -13.66
N ALA A 23 3.44 5.57 -12.49
CA ALA A 23 4.69 5.75 -11.76
C ALA A 23 5.29 4.40 -11.30
N LEU A 24 4.46 3.50 -10.76
CA LEU A 24 4.92 2.16 -10.36
C LEU A 24 5.30 1.32 -11.57
N ASP A 25 4.54 1.39 -12.66
CA ASP A 25 4.85 0.68 -13.91
C ASP A 25 6.22 1.08 -14.45
N TYR A 26 6.56 2.37 -14.41
CA TYR A 26 7.89 2.85 -14.77
C TYR A 26 8.96 2.34 -13.80
N ALA A 27 8.76 2.48 -12.49
CA ALA A 27 9.71 2.06 -11.47
C ALA A 27 9.98 0.53 -11.52
N ALA A 28 8.97 -0.26 -11.85
CA ALA A 28 9.06 -1.71 -11.98
C ALA A 28 9.93 -2.19 -13.15
N LEU A 29 10.35 -1.31 -14.05
CA LEU A 29 11.33 -1.63 -15.09
C LEU A 29 12.76 -1.68 -14.55
N SER A 30 12.99 -1.27 -13.30
CA SER A 30 14.29 -1.28 -12.63
C SER A 30 14.38 -2.37 -11.57
N SER A 31 15.58 -2.55 -11.02
CA SER A 31 15.80 -3.35 -9.81
C SER A 31 15.59 -2.60 -8.50
N ALA A 32 15.04 -1.37 -8.55
CA ALA A 32 14.77 -0.56 -7.37
C ALA A 32 13.59 -1.10 -6.55
N GLY A 33 13.47 -0.65 -5.31
CA GLY A 33 12.43 -1.09 -4.39
C GLY A 33 12.38 -0.27 -3.11
N MET A 34 11.65 -0.76 -2.14
CA MET A 34 11.47 -0.17 -0.83
C MET A 34 12.11 -1.05 0.25
N ASN A 35 12.75 -0.41 1.21
CA ASN A 35 13.24 -1.06 2.42
C ASN A 35 12.34 -0.68 3.59
N PHE A 36 11.95 -1.67 4.39
CA PHE A 36 11.18 -1.49 5.60
C PHE A 36 12.08 -1.75 6.81
N TYR A 37 12.03 -0.84 7.76
CA TYR A 37 12.85 -0.90 8.96
C TYR A 37 11.96 -0.94 10.20
N ASP A 38 12.38 -1.72 11.19
CA ASP A 38 11.73 -1.75 12.50
C ASP A 38 12.07 -0.47 13.32
N ARG A 39 11.51 -0.38 14.54
CA ARG A 39 11.75 0.75 15.45
C ARG A 39 13.19 0.86 15.94
N ARG A 40 14.00 -0.18 15.75
CA ARG A 40 15.43 -0.22 16.09
C ARG A 40 16.32 0.05 14.88
N CYS A 41 15.73 0.52 13.79
CA CYS A 41 16.42 0.73 12.50
C CYS A 41 17.05 -0.55 11.93
N GLN A 42 16.51 -1.73 12.28
CA GLN A 42 16.90 -2.98 11.65
C GLN A 42 16.06 -3.22 10.40
N LEU A 43 16.70 -3.66 9.32
CA LEU A 43 16.02 -4.01 8.09
C LEU A 43 15.10 -5.21 8.32
N GLU A 44 13.80 -5.00 8.18
CA GLU A 44 12.77 -6.01 8.41
C GLU A 44 12.30 -6.68 7.10
N ASP A 45 12.13 -5.88 6.05
CA ASP A 45 11.67 -6.38 4.76
C ASP A 45 12.19 -5.52 3.59
N GLN A 46 12.24 -6.13 2.40
CA GLN A 46 12.61 -5.48 1.15
C GLN A 46 11.62 -5.86 0.05
N LEU A 47 11.05 -4.87 -0.61
CA LEU A 47 10.06 -5.06 -1.65
C LEU A 47 10.50 -4.38 -2.96
N GLU A 48 10.93 -5.17 -3.93
CA GLU A 48 11.25 -4.66 -5.28
C GLU A 48 9.98 -4.14 -5.96
N TYR A 49 10.07 -3.03 -6.70
CA TYR A 49 8.92 -2.47 -7.41
C TYR A 49 8.32 -3.44 -8.45
N GLN A 50 9.13 -4.28 -9.05
CA GLN A 50 8.66 -5.33 -9.96
C GLN A 50 7.77 -6.35 -9.23
N THR A 51 8.18 -6.77 -8.03
CA THR A 51 7.40 -7.67 -7.17
C THR A 51 6.14 -6.98 -6.66
N LEU A 52 6.25 -5.72 -6.22
CA LEU A 52 5.11 -4.92 -5.78
C LEU A 52 4.06 -4.82 -6.89
N LYS A 53 4.46 -4.49 -8.12
CA LYS A 53 3.56 -4.43 -9.27
C LYS A 53 2.81 -5.75 -9.47
N ALA A 54 3.52 -6.87 -9.54
CA ALA A 54 2.91 -8.19 -9.75
C ALA A 54 1.91 -8.55 -8.65
N ARG A 55 2.26 -8.29 -7.39
CA ARG A 55 1.38 -8.54 -6.24
C ARG A 55 0.18 -7.60 -6.20
N ALA A 56 0.37 -6.33 -6.55
CA ALA A 56 -0.70 -5.34 -6.61
C ALA A 56 -1.71 -5.66 -7.72
N GLU A 57 -1.26 -6.09 -8.89
CA GLU A 57 -2.14 -6.54 -9.98
C GLU A 57 -2.95 -7.79 -9.57
N ALA A 58 -2.33 -8.75 -8.89
CA ALA A 58 -3.02 -9.92 -8.35
C ALA A 58 -4.04 -9.52 -7.25
N GLY A 59 -3.66 -8.59 -6.37
CA GLY A 59 -4.53 -8.02 -5.35
C GLY A 59 -5.72 -7.28 -5.94
N ALA A 60 -5.50 -6.50 -7.00
CA ALA A 60 -6.56 -5.79 -7.72
C ALA A 60 -7.62 -6.75 -8.27
N LYS A 61 -7.19 -7.86 -8.89
CA LYS A 61 -8.11 -8.90 -9.37
C LYS A 61 -8.95 -9.49 -8.23
N ARG A 62 -8.35 -9.74 -7.06
CA ARG A 62 -9.08 -10.22 -5.88
C ARG A 62 -10.08 -9.21 -5.37
N LEU A 63 -9.72 -7.93 -5.29
CA LEU A 63 -10.65 -6.87 -4.88
C LEU A 63 -11.83 -6.75 -5.85
N LEU A 64 -11.58 -6.79 -7.14
CA LEU A 64 -12.65 -6.73 -8.15
C LEU A 64 -13.56 -7.97 -8.12
N SER A 65 -13.09 -9.13 -7.67
CA SER A 65 -13.92 -10.33 -7.47
C SER A 65 -14.94 -10.19 -6.33
N LEU A 66 -14.79 -9.17 -5.47
CA LEU A 66 -15.75 -8.80 -4.43
C LEU A 66 -16.89 -7.89 -4.93
N ASN A 67 -17.04 -7.75 -6.24
CA ASN A 67 -18.01 -6.85 -6.90
C ASN A 67 -17.79 -5.35 -6.59
N LEU A 68 -16.59 -4.96 -6.18
CA LEU A 68 -16.23 -3.56 -6.03
C LEU A 68 -16.15 -2.87 -7.39
N LYS A 69 -16.58 -1.62 -7.44
CA LYS A 69 -16.64 -0.81 -8.66
C LYS A 69 -15.62 0.33 -8.58
N LYS A 70 -15.21 0.81 -9.73
CA LYS A 70 -14.34 1.98 -9.81
C LYS A 70 -14.88 3.15 -8.97
N GLY A 71 -14.01 3.69 -8.12
CA GLY A 71 -14.34 4.77 -7.19
C GLY A 71 -14.86 4.30 -5.83
N ASP A 72 -15.14 3.01 -5.63
CA ASP A 72 -15.48 2.49 -4.32
C ASP A 72 -14.31 2.66 -3.34
N ARG A 73 -14.62 2.96 -2.10
CA ARG A 73 -13.65 3.17 -1.03
C ARG A 73 -13.36 1.87 -0.31
N VAL A 74 -12.09 1.60 -0.09
CA VAL A 74 -11.59 0.42 0.64
C VAL A 74 -10.80 0.89 1.86
N ALA A 75 -11.25 0.51 3.04
CA ALA A 75 -10.55 0.83 4.29
C ALA A 75 -9.33 -0.08 4.45
N LEU A 76 -8.16 0.53 4.61
CA LEU A 76 -6.90 -0.17 4.85
C LEU A 76 -6.46 0.05 6.29
N ILE A 77 -6.69 -0.94 7.15
CA ILE A 77 -6.34 -0.90 8.57
C ILE A 77 -5.08 -1.73 8.75
N ALA A 78 -3.93 -1.09 8.68
CA ALA A 78 -2.64 -1.76 8.77
C ALA A 78 -1.54 -0.84 9.28
N GLU A 79 -0.50 -1.44 9.86
CA GLU A 79 0.76 -0.75 10.13
C GLU A 79 1.54 -0.52 8.82
N THR A 80 2.49 0.42 8.85
CA THR A 80 3.40 0.65 7.73
C THR A 80 4.25 -0.61 7.49
N SER A 81 4.00 -1.28 6.38
CA SER A 81 4.61 -2.56 6.02
C SER A 81 4.56 -2.77 4.51
N SER A 82 5.28 -3.76 4.01
CA SER A 82 5.17 -4.19 2.61
C SER A 82 3.73 -4.58 2.26
N GLY A 83 3.02 -5.28 3.15
CA GLY A 83 1.62 -5.66 2.95
C GLY A 83 0.67 -4.47 2.83
N PHE A 84 0.90 -3.39 3.60
CA PHE A 84 0.13 -2.15 3.46
C PHE A 84 0.36 -1.53 2.07
N VAL A 85 1.61 -1.45 1.62
CA VAL A 85 1.95 -0.88 0.31
C VAL A 85 1.34 -1.72 -0.82
N GLU A 86 1.40 -3.05 -0.71
CA GLU A 86 0.76 -3.96 -1.66
C GLU A 86 -0.77 -3.75 -1.74
N ALA A 87 -1.45 -3.65 -0.58
CA ALA A 87 -2.88 -3.40 -0.52
C ALA A 87 -3.25 -2.02 -1.10
N PHE A 88 -2.45 -0.99 -0.79
CA PHE A 88 -2.64 0.36 -1.33
C PHE A 88 -2.56 0.36 -2.86
N PHE A 89 -1.51 -0.21 -3.43
CA PHE A 89 -1.36 -0.27 -4.89
C PHE A 89 -2.37 -1.23 -5.54
N SER A 90 -2.83 -2.28 -4.84
CA SER A 90 -3.94 -3.12 -5.32
C SER A 90 -5.21 -2.30 -5.54
N CYS A 91 -5.53 -1.38 -4.63
CA CYS A 91 -6.63 -0.45 -4.82
C CYS A 91 -6.41 0.47 -6.03
N GLN A 92 -5.18 0.99 -6.21
CA GLN A 92 -4.86 1.86 -7.34
C GLN A 92 -5.04 1.14 -8.69
N TYR A 93 -4.52 -0.09 -8.84
CA TYR A 93 -4.69 -0.89 -10.06
C TYR A 93 -6.14 -1.29 -10.31
N ALA A 94 -6.94 -1.47 -9.26
CA ALA A 94 -8.37 -1.76 -9.38
C ALA A 94 -9.24 -0.52 -9.65
N GLY A 95 -8.67 0.68 -9.62
CA GLY A 95 -9.42 1.93 -9.75
C GLY A 95 -10.27 2.26 -8.52
N LEU A 96 -9.90 1.73 -7.35
CA LEU A 96 -10.56 1.94 -6.07
C LEU A 96 -9.88 3.07 -5.29
N VAL A 97 -10.60 3.63 -4.32
CA VAL A 97 -10.08 4.67 -3.42
C VAL A 97 -9.59 4.00 -2.14
N ALA A 98 -8.28 3.95 -1.95
CA ALA A 98 -7.69 3.49 -0.71
C ALA A 98 -7.91 4.51 0.41
N VAL A 99 -8.41 4.06 1.56
CA VAL A 99 -8.63 4.87 2.76
C VAL A 99 -7.78 4.31 3.90
N PRO A 100 -6.53 4.77 4.05
CA PRO A 100 -5.66 4.32 5.13
C PRO A 100 -6.18 4.79 6.49
N LEU A 101 -6.32 3.86 7.42
CA LEU A 101 -6.72 4.13 8.80
C LEU A 101 -5.63 3.63 9.75
N ALA A 102 -5.23 4.48 10.68
CA ALA A 102 -4.17 4.15 11.64
C ALA A 102 -4.61 3.10 12.63
N ILE A 103 -3.71 2.17 12.97
CA ILE A 103 -3.85 1.26 14.11
C ILE A 103 -3.36 1.96 15.37
N PRO A 104 -4.09 1.84 16.51
CA PRO A 104 -3.63 2.44 17.76
C PRO A 104 -2.37 1.75 18.27
N MET A 105 -1.41 2.57 18.64
CA MET A 105 -0.13 2.13 19.19
C MET A 105 -0.19 2.21 20.71
N GLY A 106 -0.60 1.15 21.40
CA GLY A 106 -0.53 1.09 22.87
C GLY A 106 -1.46 0.08 23.51
N VAL A 107 -1.00 -0.46 24.66
CA VAL A 107 -1.80 -1.33 25.53
C VAL A 107 -2.85 -0.48 26.24
N GLY A 108 -4.13 -0.88 26.19
CA GLY A 108 -5.23 -0.19 26.88
C GLY A 108 -6.03 0.82 26.04
N GLN A 109 -5.69 1.02 24.76
CA GLN A 109 -6.42 1.95 23.88
C GLN A 109 -7.47 1.28 22.99
N ARG A 110 -7.74 -0.02 23.18
CA ARG A 110 -8.65 -0.77 22.29
C ARG A 110 -10.07 -0.22 22.24
N ASP A 111 -10.64 0.12 23.41
CA ASP A 111 -12.04 0.56 23.49
C ASP A 111 -12.21 1.97 22.87
N SER A 112 -11.29 2.89 23.20
CA SER A 112 -11.31 4.24 22.62
C SER A 112 -11.01 4.22 21.12
N TRP A 113 -10.15 3.30 20.67
CA TRP A 113 -9.86 3.12 19.24
C TRP A 113 -11.04 2.54 18.49
N SER A 114 -11.74 1.55 19.07
CA SER A 114 -12.92 0.94 18.46
C SER A 114 -14.01 2.00 18.20
N ALA A 115 -14.29 2.85 19.16
CA ALA A 115 -15.25 3.95 19.01
C ALA A 115 -14.80 4.96 17.93
N LYS A 116 -13.49 5.31 17.93
CA LYS A 116 -12.92 6.20 16.92
C LYS A 116 -12.97 5.58 15.51
N LEU A 117 -12.63 4.29 15.41
CA LEU A 117 -12.69 3.56 14.14
C LEU A 117 -14.12 3.52 13.60
N GLN A 118 -15.12 3.25 14.43
CA GLN A 118 -16.52 3.28 14.01
C GLN A 118 -16.92 4.65 13.45
N GLY A 119 -16.49 5.73 14.09
CA GLY A 119 -16.71 7.10 13.60
C GLY A 119 -16.03 7.36 12.25
N LEU A 120 -14.79 6.89 12.08
CA LEU A 120 -14.06 7.03 10.82
C LEU A 120 -14.71 6.21 9.69
N LEU A 121 -15.11 4.98 9.96
CA LEU A 121 -15.80 4.13 9.00
C LEU A 121 -17.17 4.70 8.61
N ALA A 122 -17.92 5.24 9.57
CA ALA A 122 -19.18 5.93 9.30
C ALA A 122 -18.98 7.17 8.42
N SER A 123 -17.87 7.89 8.62
CA SER A 123 -17.53 9.09 7.83
C SER A 123 -17.10 8.75 6.41
N CYS A 124 -16.20 7.78 6.24
CA CYS A 124 -15.68 7.43 4.90
C CYS A 124 -16.56 6.45 4.13
N GLN A 125 -17.47 5.73 4.81
CA GLN A 125 -18.40 4.76 4.20
C GLN A 125 -17.71 3.83 3.20
N PRO A 126 -16.73 3.02 3.62
CA PRO A 126 -16.05 2.13 2.69
C PRO A 126 -16.98 1.02 2.21
N ALA A 127 -16.74 0.55 0.99
CA ALA A 127 -17.43 -0.60 0.41
C ALA A 127 -16.79 -1.93 0.84
N ALA A 128 -15.54 -1.89 1.30
CA ALA A 128 -14.78 -3.02 1.86
C ALA A 128 -13.69 -2.51 2.82
#